data_86e9eb53d7a451a2e3945955349056fc
#
_entry.id   86e9eb53d7a451a2e3945955349056fc
#
_cell.length_a   1.000
_cell.length_b   1.000
_cell.length_c   1.000
_cell.angle_alpha   90.00
_cell.angle_beta   90.00
_cell.angle_gamma   90.00
#
_symmetry.space_group_name_H-M   'P 1'
#
loop_
_entity.id
_entity.type
_entity.pdbx_description
1 polymer ?
#
loop_
_entity_poly.entity_id
_entity_poly.type
_entity_poly.pdbx_seq_one_letter_code
_entity_poly.pdbx_strand_id
1 'polypeptide(L)'
;YLDSAVMAIGQHPDLSGLDGLDTTKRNTIFADEGTFRTSLDGVFAVGDITNKGADIAISAIGEAQKAAVVIDRFLNGESVKYKKPFRVERELPSDYFARFEKAKRQTADVLPALEWKNSFKEVSKGFTEEQAKAEAMRCLECGCHDFFDCKLIKYANKYNVKPEKFNGAKHSRNNENKPSLIIRNVDKCILCGLCVRVCDEAMGNTALGLIGRGFDTVVSPEFGLPLEKTDCSFCGQCAVVCPTGAIIEKQPCVKNLTVKEEIVNSVCNLCSALCKTEIHKIGNTVIRIKPSGENGLLCKAGKFSVFALNDLKAQALTNQRKMLQAVKKIV
;
A
#
# COMPACT_ATOMS: atom_id res chain seq x y z
N TYR A 1 0.23 50.88 13.62
CA TYR A 1 -0.14 50.65 15.01
C TYR A 1 -0.86 49.30 15.10
N LEU A 2 -0.51 48.50 16.11
CA LEU A 2 -1.15 47.22 16.42
C LEU A 2 -1.81 47.34 17.79
N ASP A 3 -3.00 46.84 17.97
CA ASP A 3 -3.69 46.81 19.27
C ASP A 3 -3.11 45.75 20.20
N SER A 4 -2.65 44.62 19.62
CA SER A 4 -2.08 43.49 20.35
C SER A 4 -1.08 42.76 19.48
N ALA A 5 -0.03 42.20 20.11
CA ALA A 5 0.92 41.29 19.48
C ALA A 5 1.00 40.00 20.29
N VAL A 6 0.84 38.85 19.58
CA VAL A 6 0.97 37.54 20.18
C VAL A 6 2.30 36.93 19.76
N MET A 7 3.14 36.61 20.75
CA MET A 7 4.44 35.97 20.56
C MET A 7 4.25 34.46 20.44
N ALA A 8 4.42 33.92 19.24
CA ALA A 8 4.32 32.49 18.93
C ALA A 8 5.68 31.97 18.39
N ILE A 9 6.75 32.15 19.19
CA ILE A 9 8.16 31.90 18.80
C ILE A 9 8.70 30.52 19.18
N GLY A 10 7.83 29.60 19.60
CA GLY A 10 8.18 28.26 20.04
C GLY A 10 8.18 28.07 21.56
N GLN A 11 8.45 26.87 21.98
CA GLN A 11 8.52 26.45 23.38
C GLN A 11 9.83 25.71 23.63
N HIS A 12 10.33 25.76 24.84
CA HIS A 12 11.46 24.96 25.32
C HIS A 12 10.96 23.96 26.37
N PRO A 13 11.52 22.75 26.41
CA PRO A 13 11.20 21.81 27.47
C PRO A 13 11.73 22.33 28.83
N ASP A 14 10.92 22.22 29.86
CA ASP A 14 11.35 22.40 31.24
C ASP A 14 11.91 21.08 31.75
N LEU A 15 13.19 21.04 32.05
CA LEU A 15 13.91 19.88 32.57
C LEU A 15 14.10 19.91 34.10
N SER A 16 13.44 20.84 34.78
CA SER A 16 13.51 20.91 36.25
C SER A 16 13.03 19.62 36.88
N GLY A 17 13.83 19.05 37.79
CA GLY A 17 13.54 17.76 38.44
C GLY A 17 13.89 16.51 37.61
N LEU A 18 14.55 16.68 36.47
CA LEU A 18 15.06 15.60 35.62
C LEU A 18 16.60 15.54 35.64
N ASP A 19 17.17 15.64 36.83
CA ASP A 19 18.61 15.65 37.03
C ASP A 19 19.24 14.30 36.68
N GLY A 20 20.47 14.33 36.15
CA GLY A 20 21.24 13.12 35.81
C GLY A 20 20.96 12.56 34.41
N LEU A 21 20.10 13.19 33.61
CA LEU A 21 19.89 12.84 32.23
C LEU A 21 20.88 13.57 31.30
N ASP A 22 21.42 12.87 30.33
CA ASP A 22 22.22 13.50 29.28
C ASP A 22 21.35 14.40 28.42
N THR A 23 21.80 15.65 28.25
CA THR A 23 21.11 16.66 27.46
C THR A 23 21.89 17.05 26.22
N THR A 24 21.17 17.51 25.22
CA THR A 24 21.75 18.05 24.00
C THR A 24 22.14 19.56 24.20
N LYS A 25 22.87 20.13 23.23
CA LYS A 25 23.17 21.57 23.20
C LYS A 25 21.92 22.46 23.14
N ARG A 26 20.75 21.90 22.82
CA ARG A 26 19.46 22.61 22.76
C ARG A 26 18.63 22.45 24.02
N ASN A 27 19.23 21.93 25.10
CA ASN A 27 18.56 21.65 26.36
C ASN A 27 17.36 20.67 26.18
N THR A 28 17.54 19.63 25.36
CA THR A 28 16.60 18.50 25.22
C THR A 28 17.28 17.22 25.68
N ILE A 29 16.51 16.21 26.06
CA ILE A 29 17.02 14.94 26.57
C ILE A 29 17.59 14.12 25.40
N PHE A 30 18.77 13.55 25.59
CA PHE A 30 19.32 12.59 24.64
C PHE A 30 18.64 11.23 24.85
N ALA A 31 17.97 10.73 23.80
CA ALA A 31 17.38 9.41 23.76
C ALA A 31 17.80 8.66 22.49
N ASP A 32 18.08 7.36 22.62
CA ASP A 32 18.41 6.51 21.48
C ASP A 32 17.18 6.30 20.59
N GLU A 33 17.30 6.54 19.29
CA GLU A 33 16.18 6.50 18.35
C GLU A 33 15.55 5.11 18.16
N GLY A 34 16.28 4.05 18.49
CA GLY A 34 15.80 2.67 18.32
C GLY A 34 15.23 2.07 19.57
N THR A 35 15.69 2.52 20.75
CA THR A 35 15.28 2.00 22.05
C THR A 35 14.52 3.01 22.89
N PHE A 36 14.52 4.28 22.53
CA PHE A 36 13.95 5.40 23.28
C PHE A 36 14.55 5.56 24.71
N ARG A 37 15.67 4.88 25.00
CA ARG A 37 16.32 4.91 26.31
C ARG A 37 17.15 6.17 26.45
N THR A 38 17.14 6.72 27.64
CA THR A 38 18.00 7.81 28.07
C THR A 38 19.31 7.27 28.67
N SER A 39 20.14 8.15 29.23
CA SER A 39 21.35 7.79 29.98
C SER A 39 21.04 7.04 31.28
N LEU A 40 19.85 7.19 31.84
CA LEU A 40 19.43 6.48 33.05
C LEU A 40 18.69 5.18 32.70
N ASP A 41 19.03 4.10 33.38
CA ASP A 41 18.39 2.80 33.17
C ASP A 41 16.91 2.83 33.60
N GLY A 42 16.05 2.24 32.78
CA GLY A 42 14.60 2.25 32.99
C GLY A 42 13.90 3.57 32.67
N VAL A 43 14.62 4.59 32.22
CA VAL A 43 14.05 5.89 31.83
C VAL A 43 14.05 6.00 30.30
N PHE A 44 12.87 6.33 29.75
CA PHE A 44 12.64 6.48 28.31
C PHE A 44 12.13 7.89 28.02
N ALA A 45 12.52 8.45 26.86
CA ALA A 45 12.04 9.75 26.42
C ALA A 45 11.59 9.71 24.94
N VAL A 46 10.49 10.41 24.64
CA VAL A 46 9.87 10.50 23.31
C VAL A 46 9.28 11.89 23.09
N GLY A 47 9.02 12.24 21.85
CA GLY A 47 8.40 13.51 21.47
C GLY A 47 9.34 14.72 21.54
N ASP A 48 8.77 15.89 21.72
CA ASP A 48 9.44 17.18 21.60
C ASP A 48 10.60 17.41 22.57
N ILE A 49 10.58 16.68 23.70
CA ILE A 49 11.62 16.76 24.73
C ILE A 49 12.95 16.12 24.31
N THR A 50 12.95 15.33 23.22
CA THR A 50 14.13 14.54 22.81
C THR A 50 15.07 15.29 21.90
N ASN A 51 16.23 14.69 21.61
CA ASN A 51 17.24 15.17 20.68
C ASN A 51 16.75 15.41 19.24
N LYS A 52 15.58 14.90 18.87
CA LYS A 52 14.93 15.21 17.59
C LYS A 52 14.31 16.60 17.56
N GLY A 53 13.95 17.13 18.73
CA GLY A 53 13.30 18.43 18.86
C GLY A 53 11.80 18.40 18.57
N ALA A 54 11.19 19.58 18.63
CA ALA A 54 9.76 19.76 18.43
C ALA A 54 9.32 19.43 17.00
N ASP A 55 8.21 18.73 16.90
CA ASP A 55 7.55 18.34 15.65
C ASP A 55 6.02 18.44 15.84
N ILE A 56 5.25 17.97 14.87
CA ILE A 56 3.79 17.95 14.95
C ILE A 56 3.30 16.88 15.95
N ALA A 57 2.17 17.13 16.58
CA ALA A 57 1.62 16.27 17.64
C ALA A 57 1.48 14.79 17.24
N ILE A 58 1.14 14.51 15.97
CA ILE A 58 1.01 13.14 15.49
C ILE A 58 2.35 12.37 15.49
N SER A 59 3.48 13.05 15.33
CA SER A 59 4.82 12.45 15.44
C SER A 59 5.09 12.00 16.86
N ALA A 60 4.76 12.82 17.85
CA ALA A 60 4.91 12.49 19.27
C ALA A 60 4.02 11.29 19.65
N ILE A 61 2.76 11.26 19.19
CA ILE A 61 1.85 10.12 19.38
C ILE A 61 2.42 8.84 18.76
N GLY A 62 2.95 8.93 17.53
CA GLY A 62 3.56 7.81 16.84
C GLY A 62 4.83 7.29 17.53
N GLU A 63 5.63 8.17 18.12
CA GLU A 63 6.79 7.78 18.93
C GLU A 63 6.37 7.11 20.24
N ALA A 64 5.37 7.65 20.94
CA ALA A 64 4.84 7.07 22.17
C ALA A 64 4.33 5.64 21.95
N GLN A 65 3.61 5.37 20.85
CA GLN A 65 3.16 4.03 20.52
C GLN A 65 4.33 3.05 20.28
N LYS A 66 5.40 3.50 19.63
CA LYS A 66 6.61 2.69 19.42
C LYS A 66 7.36 2.43 20.72
N ALA A 67 7.48 3.46 21.56
CA ALA A 67 8.12 3.36 22.86
C ALA A 67 7.36 2.41 23.80
N ALA A 68 6.02 2.43 23.79
CA ALA A 68 5.20 1.51 24.59
C ALA A 68 5.55 0.05 24.29
N VAL A 69 5.72 -0.33 23.01
CA VAL A 69 6.14 -1.69 22.62
C VAL A 69 7.55 -2.02 23.13
N VAL A 70 8.45 -1.04 23.11
CA VAL A 70 9.83 -1.21 23.58
C VAL A 70 9.88 -1.34 25.09
N ILE A 71 9.11 -0.53 25.82
CA ILE A 71 9.01 -0.56 27.28
C ILE A 71 8.41 -1.89 27.75
N ASP A 72 7.34 -2.37 27.10
CA ASP A 72 6.74 -3.67 27.40
C ASP A 72 7.78 -4.81 27.27
N ARG A 73 8.55 -4.83 26.21
CA ARG A 73 9.64 -5.81 26.02
C ARG A 73 10.73 -5.67 27.08
N PHE A 74 11.10 -4.44 27.44
CA PHE A 74 12.10 -4.19 28.47
C PHE A 74 11.65 -4.74 29.82
N LEU A 75 10.39 -4.53 30.19
CA LEU A 75 9.81 -5.06 31.42
C LEU A 75 9.75 -6.59 31.45
N ASN A 76 9.62 -7.23 30.27
CA ASN A 76 9.65 -8.68 30.11
C ASN A 76 11.09 -9.27 29.97
N GLY A 77 12.13 -8.45 30.13
CA GLY A 77 13.53 -8.91 30.02
C GLY A 77 13.97 -9.23 28.60
N GLU A 78 13.26 -8.80 27.58
CA GLU A 78 13.57 -9.04 26.18
C GLU A 78 14.53 -7.98 25.61
N SER A 79 15.16 -8.29 24.46
CA SER A 79 15.99 -7.33 23.74
C SER A 79 15.18 -6.16 23.15
N VAL A 80 15.57 -4.95 23.49
CA VAL A 80 14.79 -3.72 23.41
C VAL A 80 15.20 -2.85 22.23
N LYS A 81 14.93 -3.28 20.99
CA LYS A 81 15.05 -2.37 19.83
C LYS A 81 13.76 -2.33 19.04
N TYR A 82 13.23 -1.11 18.82
CA TYR A 82 12.21 -0.90 17.82
C TYR A 82 12.81 -1.16 16.44
N LYS A 83 12.35 -2.20 15.77
CA LYS A 83 12.77 -2.48 14.40
C LYS A 83 11.94 -1.62 13.46
N LYS A 84 12.58 -0.64 12.83
CA LYS A 84 11.93 0.10 11.73
C LYS A 84 11.46 -0.92 10.68
N PRO A 85 10.24 -0.81 10.17
CA PRO A 85 9.81 -1.65 9.06
C PRO A 85 10.76 -1.52 7.88
N PHE A 86 10.99 -2.63 7.20
CA PHE A 86 11.80 -2.63 5.98
C PHE A 86 11.21 -1.67 4.97
N ARG A 87 12.00 -0.68 4.56
CA ARG A 87 11.62 0.32 3.58
C ARG A 87 12.69 0.36 2.50
N VAL A 88 12.28 0.19 1.27
CA VAL A 88 13.15 0.42 0.11
C VAL A 88 12.82 1.79 -0.45
N GLU A 89 13.82 2.65 -0.49
CA GLU A 89 13.76 3.92 -1.20
C GLU A 89 14.55 3.79 -2.50
N ARG A 90 13.97 4.27 -3.58
CA ARG A 90 14.63 4.35 -4.87
C ARG A 90 14.97 5.80 -5.15
N GLU A 91 16.25 6.09 -5.23
CA GLU A 91 16.70 7.36 -5.78
C GLU A 91 16.48 7.34 -7.29
N LEU A 92 15.69 8.29 -7.78
CA LEU A 92 15.41 8.45 -9.19
C LEU A 92 16.24 9.63 -9.71
N PRO A 93 16.86 9.51 -10.90
CA PRO A 93 17.56 10.61 -11.50
C PRO A 93 16.58 11.76 -11.81
N SER A 94 17.07 12.99 -11.80
CA SER A 94 16.24 14.20 -11.94
C SER A 94 15.46 14.27 -13.25
N ASP A 95 15.97 13.65 -14.31
CA ASP A 95 15.36 13.57 -15.63
C ASP A 95 14.25 12.49 -15.72
N TYR A 96 14.18 11.57 -14.75
CA TYR A 96 13.14 10.54 -14.72
C TYR A 96 11.74 11.12 -14.84
N PHE A 97 11.50 12.26 -14.19
CA PHE A 97 10.19 12.93 -14.20
C PHE A 97 9.98 13.84 -15.41
N ALA A 98 11.01 14.12 -16.21
CA ALA A 98 10.90 15.00 -17.40
C ALA A 98 9.99 14.42 -18.49
N ARG A 99 9.81 13.09 -18.51
CA ARG A 99 8.94 12.38 -19.45
C ARG A 99 7.44 12.48 -19.14
N PHE A 100 7.07 12.96 -17.96
CA PHE A 100 5.68 13.10 -17.56
C PHE A 100 5.19 14.51 -17.85
N GLU A 101 3.95 14.63 -18.32
CA GLU A 101 3.31 15.92 -18.53
C GLU A 101 3.15 16.65 -17.19
N LYS A 102 3.52 17.94 -17.19
CA LYS A 102 3.41 18.80 -16.00
C LYS A 102 2.00 19.34 -15.88
N ALA A 103 1.22 18.84 -14.95
CA ALA A 103 -0.08 19.37 -14.59
C ALA A 103 0.01 20.35 -13.41
N LYS A 104 -0.74 21.46 -13.45
CA LYS A 104 -0.82 22.41 -12.35
C LYS A 104 -1.46 21.76 -11.12
N ARG A 105 -0.91 22.08 -9.95
CA ARG A 105 -1.51 21.71 -8.66
C ARG A 105 -2.84 22.40 -8.49
N GLN A 106 -3.86 21.69 -8.05
CA GLN A 106 -5.13 22.27 -7.66
C GLN A 106 -4.99 22.96 -6.29
N THR A 107 -5.68 24.09 -6.12
CA THR A 107 -5.75 24.82 -4.85
C THR A 107 -7.19 24.84 -4.39
N ALA A 108 -7.39 24.52 -3.11
CA ALA A 108 -8.73 24.61 -2.51
C ALA A 108 -9.16 26.08 -2.40
N ASP A 109 -10.45 26.31 -2.60
CA ASP A 109 -11.03 27.62 -2.40
C ASP A 109 -10.99 28.02 -0.91
N VAL A 110 -10.74 29.28 -0.66
CA VAL A 110 -10.67 29.86 0.69
C VAL A 110 -11.78 30.90 0.83
N LEU A 111 -12.40 30.97 2.00
CA LEU A 111 -13.35 32.03 2.29
C LEU A 111 -12.67 33.41 2.16
N PRO A 112 -13.37 34.42 1.62
CA PRO A 112 -12.87 35.79 1.61
C PRO A 112 -12.50 36.30 3.01
N ALA A 113 -11.45 37.12 3.11
CA ALA A 113 -10.96 37.59 4.40
C ALA A 113 -12.03 38.32 5.25
N LEU A 114 -12.94 39.03 4.62
CA LEU A 114 -14.06 39.69 5.29
C LEU A 114 -15.08 38.73 5.93
N GLU A 115 -15.22 37.51 5.39
CA GLU A 115 -16.13 36.50 5.93
C GLU A 115 -15.50 35.72 7.10
N TRP A 116 -14.23 35.25 6.97
CA TRP A 116 -13.62 34.47 8.02
C TRP A 116 -13.13 35.30 9.20
N LYS A 117 -12.77 36.57 8.99
CA LYS A 117 -12.26 37.47 10.04
C LYS A 117 -13.20 37.59 11.23
N ASN A 118 -14.52 37.51 11.00
CA ASN A 118 -15.55 37.68 12.02
C ASN A 118 -16.37 36.40 12.26
N SER A 119 -15.87 35.23 11.89
CA SER A 119 -16.58 33.98 12.07
C SER A 119 -15.62 32.81 12.35
N PHE A 120 -16.14 31.74 12.94
CA PHE A 120 -15.46 30.48 13.13
C PHE A 120 -15.82 29.44 12.04
N LYS A 121 -16.28 29.90 10.86
CA LYS A 121 -16.53 29.03 9.73
C LYS A 121 -15.23 28.43 9.23
N GLU A 122 -15.28 27.21 8.68
CA GLU A 122 -14.14 26.57 8.03
C GLU A 122 -13.63 27.45 6.89
N VAL A 123 -12.38 27.88 7.00
CA VAL A 123 -11.75 28.82 6.06
C VAL A 123 -11.41 28.16 4.73
N SER A 124 -10.86 26.96 4.76
CA SER A 124 -10.55 26.18 3.56
C SER A 124 -11.74 25.30 3.19
N LYS A 125 -12.33 25.52 2.01
CA LYS A 125 -13.52 24.78 1.54
C LYS A 125 -13.21 23.36 1.05
N GLY A 126 -11.95 22.97 1.01
CA GLY A 126 -11.54 21.72 0.37
C GLY A 126 -11.61 21.77 -1.16
N PHE A 127 -11.51 20.64 -1.81
CA PHE A 127 -11.66 20.52 -3.27
C PHE A 127 -13.10 20.25 -3.67
N THR A 128 -13.54 20.81 -4.79
CA THR A 128 -14.71 20.30 -5.50
C THR A 128 -14.43 18.90 -6.06
N GLU A 129 -15.45 18.19 -6.52
CA GLU A 129 -15.28 16.88 -7.14
C GLU A 129 -14.35 16.95 -8.37
N GLU A 130 -14.52 17.99 -9.19
CA GLU A 130 -13.70 18.23 -10.38
C GLU A 130 -12.24 18.53 -10.01
N GLN A 131 -12.02 19.38 -9.01
CA GLN A 131 -10.68 19.69 -8.50
C GLN A 131 -10.02 18.46 -7.91
N ALA A 132 -10.75 17.66 -7.14
CA ALA A 132 -10.23 16.43 -6.55
C ALA A 132 -9.83 15.40 -7.63
N LYS A 133 -10.64 15.23 -8.68
CA LYS A 133 -10.32 14.39 -9.84
C LYS A 133 -9.10 14.90 -10.59
N ALA A 134 -9.02 16.21 -10.85
CA ALA A 134 -7.88 16.81 -11.54
C ALA A 134 -6.58 16.67 -10.72
N GLU A 135 -6.62 16.82 -9.40
CA GLU A 135 -5.46 16.61 -8.54
C GLU A 135 -5.07 15.13 -8.48
N ALA A 136 -6.03 14.21 -8.45
CA ALA A 136 -5.78 12.77 -8.46
C ALA A 136 -5.10 12.32 -9.78
N MET A 137 -5.45 12.92 -10.92
CA MET A 137 -4.80 12.64 -12.22
C MET A 137 -3.32 13.04 -12.27
N ARG A 138 -2.83 13.84 -11.33
CA ARG A 138 -1.40 14.15 -11.20
C ARG A 138 -0.59 13.04 -10.55
N CYS A 139 -1.24 12.02 -10.01
CA CYS A 139 -0.57 10.90 -9.36
C CYS A 139 0.25 10.10 -10.38
N LEU A 140 1.55 9.90 -10.09
CA LEU A 140 2.46 9.12 -10.94
C LEU A 140 2.42 7.62 -10.64
N GLU A 141 1.59 7.18 -9.70
CA GLU A 141 1.46 5.79 -9.25
C GLU A 141 2.82 5.12 -8.95
N CYS A 142 3.77 5.90 -8.41
CA CYS A 142 5.15 5.46 -8.18
C CYS A 142 5.32 4.53 -6.97
N GLY A 143 4.29 4.37 -6.13
CA GLY A 143 4.27 3.46 -4.99
C GLY A 143 4.08 2.01 -5.39
N CYS A 144 4.41 1.07 -4.48
CA CYS A 144 4.12 -0.34 -4.69
C CYS A 144 2.69 -0.67 -4.24
N HIS A 145 1.80 -0.97 -5.18
CA HIS A 145 0.40 -1.31 -4.91
C HIS A 145 0.24 -2.68 -4.19
N ASP A 146 1.27 -3.53 -4.23
CA ASP A 146 1.25 -4.87 -3.62
C ASP A 146 1.91 -4.91 -2.22
N PHE A 147 2.26 -3.75 -1.66
CA PHE A 147 3.03 -3.66 -0.41
C PHE A 147 2.41 -4.49 0.73
N PHE A 148 1.10 -4.42 0.94
CA PHE A 148 0.42 -5.13 2.04
C PHE A 148 0.23 -6.63 1.81
N ASP A 149 0.27 -7.08 0.56
CA ASP A 149 0.15 -8.51 0.19
C ASP A 149 1.52 -9.15 -0.06
N CYS A 150 2.59 -8.37 -0.10
CA CYS A 150 3.93 -8.82 -0.44
C CYS A 150 4.53 -9.67 0.70
N LYS A 151 4.60 -10.98 0.49
CA LYS A 151 5.24 -11.90 1.44
C LYS A 151 6.74 -11.64 1.58
N LEU A 152 7.40 -11.17 0.52
CA LEU A 152 8.82 -10.84 0.56
C LEU A 152 9.10 -9.73 1.58
N ILE A 153 8.36 -8.62 1.55
CA ILE A 153 8.52 -7.52 2.52
C ILE A 153 8.23 -7.98 3.94
N LYS A 154 7.19 -8.81 4.13
CA LYS A 154 6.85 -9.39 5.43
C LYS A 154 8.01 -10.19 6.02
N TYR A 155 8.61 -11.07 5.22
CA TYR A 155 9.73 -11.90 5.68
C TYR A 155 11.04 -11.11 5.75
N ALA A 156 11.28 -10.15 4.86
CA ALA A 156 12.42 -9.25 4.96
C ALA A 156 12.42 -8.50 6.29
N ASN A 157 11.27 -8.01 6.73
CA ASN A 157 11.10 -7.39 8.04
C ASN A 157 11.31 -8.39 9.19
N LYS A 158 10.71 -9.59 9.09
CA LYS A 158 10.84 -10.62 10.12
C LYS A 158 12.29 -11.03 10.37
N TYR A 159 13.07 -11.19 9.29
CA TYR A 159 14.46 -11.65 9.35
C TYR A 159 15.47 -10.50 9.33
N ASN A 160 15.05 -9.26 9.39
CA ASN A 160 15.89 -8.07 9.39
C ASN A 160 16.91 -8.07 8.22
N VAL A 161 16.43 -8.35 7.02
CA VAL A 161 17.25 -8.39 5.81
C VAL A 161 17.84 -7.01 5.52
N LYS A 162 19.13 -6.98 5.17
CA LYS A 162 19.88 -5.78 4.79
C LYS A 162 20.23 -5.86 3.29
N PRO A 163 19.38 -5.32 2.41
CA PRO A 163 19.56 -5.45 0.96
C PRO A 163 20.77 -4.72 0.44
N GLU A 164 21.20 -3.66 1.12
CA GLU A 164 22.40 -2.87 0.79
C GLU A 164 23.70 -3.70 0.79
N LYS A 165 23.73 -4.84 1.46
CA LYS A 165 24.89 -5.75 1.45
C LYS A 165 25.14 -6.41 0.09
N PHE A 166 24.15 -6.43 -0.79
CA PHE A 166 24.18 -7.11 -2.08
C PHE A 166 23.94 -6.11 -3.21
N ASN A 167 24.66 -5.00 -3.19
CA ASN A 167 24.65 -4.05 -4.28
C ASN A 167 25.30 -4.66 -5.53
N GLY A 168 24.66 -4.48 -6.68
CA GLY A 168 25.18 -4.98 -7.94
C GLY A 168 24.23 -4.67 -9.11
N ALA A 169 24.50 -5.31 -10.23
CA ALA A 169 23.66 -5.21 -11.41
C ALA A 169 22.24 -5.69 -11.10
N LYS A 170 21.25 -4.96 -11.57
CA LYS A 170 19.82 -5.32 -11.44
C LYS A 170 19.33 -5.87 -12.77
N HIS A 171 18.59 -6.95 -12.68
CA HIS A 171 17.87 -7.47 -13.83
C HIS A 171 16.67 -6.57 -14.09
N SER A 172 16.59 -6.01 -15.29
CA SER A 172 15.45 -5.22 -15.73
C SER A 172 15.11 -5.61 -17.17
N ARG A 173 13.86 -5.91 -17.43
CA ARG A 173 13.35 -6.13 -18.77
C ARG A 173 12.14 -5.24 -19.04
N ASN A 174 11.98 -4.84 -20.29
CA ASN A 174 10.79 -4.10 -20.71
C ASN A 174 9.54 -4.96 -20.42
N ASN A 175 8.74 -4.48 -19.47
CA ASN A 175 7.44 -5.05 -19.21
C ASN A 175 6.50 -4.57 -20.31
N GLU A 176 6.16 -5.43 -21.27
CA GLU A 176 5.07 -5.14 -22.17
C GLU A 176 3.75 -5.23 -21.41
N ASN A 177 3.26 -4.09 -20.94
CA ASN A 177 1.93 -3.97 -20.33
C ASN A 177 0.87 -4.05 -21.44
N LYS A 178 0.63 -5.24 -21.97
CA LYS A 178 -0.56 -5.49 -22.79
C LYS A 178 -1.76 -5.72 -21.86
N PRO A 179 -2.94 -5.21 -22.23
CA PRO A 179 -4.15 -5.44 -21.45
C PRO A 179 -4.48 -6.95 -21.42
N SER A 180 -4.24 -7.58 -20.27
CA SER A 180 -4.47 -9.00 -20.04
C SER A 180 -5.16 -9.19 -18.69
N LEU A 181 -5.82 -10.34 -18.48
CA LEU A 181 -6.37 -10.72 -17.19
C LEU A 181 -5.27 -10.98 -16.14
N ILE A 182 -4.06 -11.28 -16.60
CA ILE A 182 -2.89 -11.50 -15.76
C ILE A 182 -1.81 -10.50 -16.15
N ILE A 183 -1.39 -9.68 -15.20
CA ILE A 183 -0.36 -8.65 -15.36
C ILE A 183 0.93 -9.20 -14.80
N ARG A 184 2.03 -9.08 -15.55
CA ARG A 184 3.37 -9.52 -15.15
C ARG A 184 4.33 -8.35 -15.05
N ASN A 185 5.08 -8.31 -13.96
CA ASN A 185 6.17 -7.36 -13.75
C ASN A 185 7.44 -8.15 -13.37
N VAL A 186 8.33 -8.33 -14.35
CA VAL A 186 9.54 -9.13 -14.18
C VAL A 186 10.49 -8.54 -13.14
N ASP A 187 10.51 -7.21 -12.99
CA ASP A 187 11.40 -6.53 -12.04
C ASP A 187 11.06 -6.84 -10.56
N LYS A 188 9.85 -7.34 -10.29
CA LYS A 188 9.43 -7.78 -8.94
C LYS A 188 9.65 -9.28 -8.71
N CYS A 189 10.11 -10.02 -9.72
CA CYS A 189 10.26 -11.47 -9.65
C CYS A 189 11.51 -11.87 -8.87
N ILE A 190 11.36 -12.79 -7.92
CA ILE A 190 12.48 -13.39 -7.15
C ILE A 190 12.86 -14.79 -7.63
N LEU A 191 12.37 -15.21 -8.79
CA LEU A 191 12.64 -16.51 -9.41
C LEU A 191 12.33 -17.72 -8.51
N CYS A 192 11.33 -17.64 -7.65
CA CYS A 192 10.95 -18.70 -6.71
C CYS A 192 10.33 -19.93 -7.39
N GLY A 193 9.91 -19.83 -8.67
CA GLY A 193 9.34 -20.93 -9.45
C GLY A 193 7.90 -21.33 -9.10
N LEU A 194 7.27 -20.78 -8.05
CA LEU A 194 5.92 -21.20 -7.61
C LEU A 194 4.87 -21.07 -8.70
N CYS A 195 4.92 -20.00 -9.52
CA CYS A 195 3.98 -19.81 -10.61
C CYS A 195 4.15 -20.82 -11.75
N VAL A 196 5.38 -21.26 -12.01
CA VAL A 196 5.68 -22.34 -12.98
C VAL A 196 5.11 -23.65 -12.47
N ARG A 197 5.41 -24.01 -11.22
CA ARG A 197 4.95 -25.26 -10.62
C ARG A 197 3.42 -25.35 -10.53
N VAL A 198 2.74 -24.30 -10.08
CA VAL A 198 1.26 -24.32 -10.01
C VAL A 198 0.64 -24.40 -11.41
N CYS A 199 1.27 -23.79 -12.41
CA CYS A 199 0.79 -23.85 -13.79
C CYS A 199 0.92 -25.27 -14.39
N ASP A 200 2.03 -25.95 -14.09
CA ASP A 200 2.33 -27.29 -14.55
C ASP A 200 1.64 -28.36 -13.68
N GLU A 201 2.04 -28.44 -12.40
CA GLU A 201 1.67 -29.56 -11.50
C GLU A 201 0.20 -29.54 -11.08
N ALA A 202 -0.41 -28.35 -10.89
CA ALA A 202 -1.79 -28.23 -10.39
C ALA A 202 -2.81 -27.95 -11.50
N MET A 203 -2.43 -27.17 -12.50
CA MET A 203 -3.36 -26.75 -13.57
C MET A 203 -3.16 -27.50 -14.88
N GLY A 204 -2.01 -28.17 -15.07
CA GLY A 204 -1.69 -28.94 -16.29
C GLY A 204 -1.56 -28.08 -17.56
N ASN A 205 -1.32 -26.76 -17.42
CA ASN A 205 -1.27 -25.84 -18.57
C ASN A 205 0.14 -25.63 -19.12
N THR A 206 1.18 -25.79 -18.32
CA THR A 206 2.61 -25.56 -18.65
C THR A 206 2.94 -24.26 -19.41
N ALA A 207 2.05 -23.25 -19.30
CA ALA A 207 2.16 -22.00 -20.04
C ALA A 207 3.29 -21.07 -19.55
N LEU A 208 3.87 -21.34 -18.38
CA LEU A 208 4.98 -20.57 -17.79
C LEU A 208 6.18 -21.48 -17.56
N GLY A 209 7.36 -20.97 -17.90
CA GLY A 209 8.63 -21.63 -17.68
C GLY A 209 9.75 -20.68 -17.29
N LEU A 210 10.91 -21.21 -16.93
CA LEU A 210 12.13 -20.43 -16.76
C LEU A 210 12.83 -20.37 -18.12
N ILE A 211 12.96 -19.18 -18.67
CA ILE A 211 13.66 -18.94 -19.93
C ILE A 211 14.94 -18.14 -19.70
N GLY A 212 15.90 -18.26 -20.59
CA GLY A 212 17.23 -17.66 -20.42
C GLY A 212 18.13 -18.50 -19.51
N ARG A 213 19.34 -17.99 -19.26
CA ARG A 213 20.35 -18.68 -18.42
C ARG A 213 21.06 -17.68 -17.51
N GLY A 214 21.48 -18.17 -16.34
CA GLY A 214 22.24 -17.37 -15.38
C GLY A 214 21.49 -16.11 -14.96
N PHE A 215 22.15 -14.98 -15.06
CA PHE A 215 21.57 -13.68 -14.66
C PHE A 215 20.38 -13.26 -15.53
N ASP A 216 20.29 -13.74 -16.77
CA ASP A 216 19.19 -13.41 -17.70
C ASP A 216 17.98 -14.34 -17.55
N THR A 217 17.96 -15.22 -16.57
CA THR A 217 16.82 -16.11 -16.30
C THR A 217 15.59 -15.31 -15.90
N VAL A 218 14.44 -15.59 -16.54
CA VAL A 218 13.15 -14.99 -16.19
C VAL A 218 12.04 -16.02 -16.27
N VAL A 219 10.95 -15.79 -15.51
CA VAL A 219 9.72 -16.53 -15.68
C VAL A 219 8.93 -15.91 -16.83
N SER A 220 8.68 -16.68 -17.87
CA SER A 220 7.97 -16.22 -19.07
C SER A 220 7.26 -17.40 -19.74
N PRO A 221 6.27 -17.13 -20.60
CA PRO A 221 5.82 -18.09 -21.58
C PRO A 221 6.96 -18.44 -22.56
N GLU A 222 6.81 -19.53 -23.28
CA GLU A 222 7.72 -19.96 -24.33
C GLU A 222 7.99 -18.82 -25.34
N PHE A 223 9.22 -18.71 -25.78
CA PHE A 223 9.68 -17.68 -26.75
C PHE A 223 9.32 -16.24 -26.36
N GLY A 224 8.93 -15.97 -25.10
CA GLY A 224 8.47 -14.64 -24.68
C GLY A 224 7.14 -14.22 -25.28
N LEU A 225 6.33 -15.14 -25.76
CA LEU A 225 5.03 -14.87 -26.36
C LEU A 225 4.06 -14.25 -25.33
N PRO A 226 3.08 -13.45 -25.78
CA PRO A 226 1.94 -13.06 -24.93
C PRO A 226 1.18 -14.29 -24.44
N LEU A 227 0.66 -14.25 -23.21
CA LEU A 227 -0.12 -15.38 -22.62
C LEU A 227 -1.30 -15.80 -23.48
N GLU A 228 -1.90 -14.88 -24.25
CA GLU A 228 -3.01 -15.11 -25.15
C GLU A 228 -2.63 -16.00 -26.37
N LYS A 229 -1.33 -16.14 -26.63
CA LYS A 229 -0.80 -16.97 -27.72
C LYS A 229 -0.19 -18.28 -27.22
N THR A 230 -0.48 -18.67 -26.01
CA THR A 230 0.00 -19.90 -25.35
C THR A 230 -1.18 -20.73 -24.84
N ASP A 231 -0.92 -21.92 -24.33
CA ASP A 231 -1.93 -22.79 -23.72
C ASP A 231 -2.43 -22.30 -22.34
N CYS A 232 -2.28 -21.01 -22.05
CA CYS A 232 -2.72 -20.40 -20.81
C CYS A 232 -4.26 -20.38 -20.72
N SER A 233 -4.83 -21.08 -19.75
CA SER A 233 -6.28 -21.08 -19.47
C SER A 233 -6.76 -19.82 -18.74
N PHE A 234 -5.88 -18.87 -18.41
CA PHE A 234 -6.18 -17.68 -17.60
C PHE A 234 -6.82 -18.00 -16.24
N CYS A 235 -6.48 -19.12 -15.62
CA CYS A 235 -7.01 -19.49 -14.30
C CYS A 235 -6.58 -18.53 -13.17
N GLY A 236 -5.50 -17.77 -13.35
CA GLY A 236 -4.99 -16.79 -12.37
C GLY A 236 -4.29 -17.42 -11.16
N GLN A 237 -4.04 -18.73 -11.14
CA GLN A 237 -3.38 -19.39 -10.00
C GLN A 237 -1.94 -18.92 -9.81
N CYS A 238 -1.23 -18.59 -10.90
CA CYS A 238 0.10 -18.00 -10.84
C CYS A 238 0.14 -16.67 -10.06
N ALA A 239 -0.93 -15.86 -10.13
CA ALA A 239 -1.07 -14.64 -9.33
C ALA A 239 -1.38 -14.93 -7.86
N VAL A 240 -2.11 -16.03 -7.55
CA VAL A 240 -2.44 -16.41 -6.16
C VAL A 240 -1.17 -16.84 -5.39
N VAL A 241 -0.29 -17.61 -6.05
CA VAL A 241 0.92 -18.14 -5.40
C VAL A 241 2.09 -17.16 -5.41
N CYS A 242 2.04 -16.09 -6.20
CA CYS A 242 3.15 -15.14 -6.31
C CYS A 242 3.40 -14.41 -4.98
N PRO A 243 4.61 -14.50 -4.41
CA PRO A 243 4.89 -13.90 -3.11
C PRO A 243 5.21 -12.40 -3.16
N THR A 244 5.37 -11.82 -4.36
CA THR A 244 5.93 -10.47 -4.53
C THR A 244 5.10 -9.53 -5.38
N GLY A 245 3.97 -9.96 -5.91
CA GLY A 245 3.21 -9.17 -6.89
C GLY A 245 3.92 -9.04 -8.26
N ALA A 246 4.89 -9.90 -8.57
CA ALA A 246 5.45 -9.99 -9.91
C ALA A 246 4.44 -10.52 -10.94
N ILE A 247 3.45 -11.28 -10.47
CA ILE A 247 2.28 -11.70 -11.24
C ILE A 247 1.06 -11.34 -10.41
N ILE A 248 0.19 -10.52 -10.99
CA ILE A 248 -1.06 -10.09 -10.37
C ILE A 248 -2.23 -10.28 -11.32
N GLU A 249 -3.42 -10.40 -10.78
CA GLU A 249 -4.66 -10.39 -11.54
C GLU A 249 -5.10 -8.97 -11.89
N LYS A 250 -5.70 -8.80 -13.05
CA LYS A 250 -6.41 -7.56 -13.38
C LYS A 250 -7.58 -7.38 -12.41
N GLN A 251 -7.68 -6.21 -11.83
CA GLN A 251 -8.75 -5.86 -10.90
C GLN A 251 -9.72 -4.86 -11.55
N PRO A 252 -11.00 -4.83 -11.14
CA PRO A 252 -11.99 -3.90 -11.68
C PRO A 252 -11.71 -2.44 -11.32
N CYS A 253 -10.95 -2.19 -10.26
CA CYS A 253 -10.49 -0.86 -9.87
C CYS A 253 -9.05 -0.90 -9.39
N VAL A 254 -8.40 0.25 -9.37
CA VAL A 254 -7.04 0.38 -8.80
C VAL A 254 -7.11 0.09 -7.30
N LYS A 255 -6.19 -0.76 -6.83
CA LYS A 255 -6.08 -1.08 -5.41
C LYS A 255 -5.65 0.15 -4.63
N ASN A 256 -6.49 0.58 -3.69
CA ASN A 256 -6.14 1.62 -2.76
C ASN A 256 -5.39 1.03 -1.56
N LEU A 257 -4.14 1.44 -1.37
CA LEU A 257 -3.25 0.92 -0.31
C LEU A 257 -3.72 1.24 1.10
N THR A 258 -4.49 2.30 1.29
CA THR A 258 -4.94 2.75 2.61
C THR A 258 -6.25 2.13 3.06
N VAL A 259 -6.98 1.47 2.16
CA VAL A 259 -8.30 0.90 2.45
C VAL A 259 -8.19 -0.58 2.78
N LYS A 260 -8.69 -0.96 3.95
CA LYS A 260 -8.78 -2.36 4.36
C LYS A 260 -9.87 -3.07 3.57
N GLU A 261 -9.51 -4.18 2.92
CA GLU A 261 -10.48 -5.05 2.25
C GLU A 261 -11.30 -5.82 3.29
N GLU A 262 -12.60 -5.92 3.07
CA GLU A 262 -13.48 -6.83 3.79
C GLU A 262 -13.48 -8.17 3.05
N ILE A 263 -13.33 -9.27 3.80
CA ILE A 263 -13.26 -10.62 3.23
C ILE A 263 -14.55 -11.34 3.60
N VAL A 264 -15.25 -11.84 2.59
CA VAL A 264 -16.47 -12.66 2.74
C VAL A 264 -16.21 -14.04 2.18
N ASN A 265 -16.35 -15.07 3.02
CA ASN A 265 -16.28 -16.45 2.58
C ASN A 265 -17.54 -16.82 1.82
N SER A 266 -17.37 -17.50 0.68
CA SER A 266 -18.46 -17.88 -0.22
C SER A 266 -18.11 -19.16 -0.97
N VAL A 267 -19.02 -19.58 -1.84
CA VAL A 267 -18.85 -20.71 -2.74
C VAL A 267 -19.13 -20.25 -4.16
N CYS A 268 -18.29 -20.63 -5.10
CA CYS A 268 -18.54 -20.40 -6.52
C CYS A 268 -19.65 -21.32 -7.01
N ASN A 269 -20.70 -20.75 -7.59
CA ASN A 269 -21.87 -21.48 -8.08
C ASN A 269 -21.96 -21.58 -9.62
N LEU A 270 -20.85 -21.32 -10.32
CA LEU A 270 -20.81 -21.31 -11.79
C LEU A 270 -20.80 -22.73 -12.39
N CYS A 271 -20.49 -23.76 -11.61
CA CYS A 271 -20.53 -25.17 -12.01
C CYS A 271 -20.65 -26.06 -10.76
N SER A 272 -20.78 -27.39 -10.99
CA SER A 272 -20.93 -28.39 -9.94
C SER A 272 -19.74 -28.59 -9.01
N ALA A 273 -18.57 -27.98 -9.32
CA ALA A 273 -17.38 -28.11 -8.48
C ALA A 273 -17.49 -27.33 -7.14
N LEU A 274 -18.38 -26.33 -7.05
CA LEU A 274 -18.69 -25.56 -5.84
C LEU A 274 -17.47 -25.14 -5.06
N CYS A 275 -16.47 -24.59 -5.75
CA CYS A 275 -15.18 -24.18 -5.16
C CYS A 275 -15.38 -23.16 -4.05
N LYS A 276 -14.74 -23.38 -2.89
CA LYS A 276 -14.73 -22.41 -1.78
C LYS A 276 -13.93 -21.17 -2.18
N THR A 277 -14.47 -19.99 -1.91
CA THR A 277 -13.90 -18.70 -2.33
C THR A 277 -13.89 -17.69 -1.20
N GLU A 278 -12.92 -16.78 -1.26
CA GLU A 278 -12.85 -15.55 -0.49
C GLU A 278 -13.13 -14.38 -1.44
N ILE A 279 -14.22 -13.67 -1.17
CA ILE A 279 -14.60 -12.47 -1.91
C ILE A 279 -14.04 -11.26 -1.16
N HIS A 280 -13.12 -10.56 -1.79
CA HIS A 280 -12.53 -9.33 -1.27
C HIS A 280 -13.28 -8.13 -1.81
N LYS A 281 -13.79 -7.27 -0.93
CA LYS A 281 -14.57 -6.08 -1.31
C LYS A 281 -14.14 -4.83 -0.52
N ILE A 282 -14.41 -3.68 -1.12
CA ILE A 282 -14.31 -2.36 -0.48
C ILE A 282 -15.68 -1.69 -0.64
N GLY A 283 -16.39 -1.52 0.47
CA GLY A 283 -17.78 -1.07 0.44
C GLY A 283 -18.64 -2.02 -0.42
N ASN A 284 -19.24 -1.49 -1.48
CA ASN A 284 -20.09 -2.28 -2.38
C ASN A 284 -19.37 -2.84 -3.62
N THR A 285 -18.05 -2.57 -3.76
CA THR A 285 -17.28 -3.02 -4.93
C THR A 285 -16.49 -4.29 -4.60
N VAL A 286 -16.68 -5.33 -5.37
CA VAL A 286 -15.85 -6.54 -5.30
C VAL A 286 -14.55 -6.27 -6.04
N ILE A 287 -13.43 -6.42 -5.34
CA ILE A 287 -12.09 -6.14 -5.88
C ILE A 287 -11.50 -7.37 -6.54
N ARG A 288 -11.61 -8.52 -5.87
CA ARG A 288 -11.04 -9.79 -6.34
C ARG A 288 -11.70 -10.98 -5.68
N ILE A 289 -11.54 -12.14 -6.29
CA ILE A 289 -11.97 -13.42 -5.75
C ILE A 289 -10.75 -14.32 -5.64
N LYS A 290 -10.47 -14.82 -4.45
CA LYS A 290 -9.40 -15.77 -4.17
C LYS A 290 -9.99 -17.15 -3.86
N PRO A 291 -9.26 -18.25 -4.12
CA PRO A 291 -9.63 -19.53 -3.58
C PRO A 291 -9.48 -19.51 -2.05
N SER A 292 -10.39 -20.16 -1.33
CA SER A 292 -10.32 -20.31 0.13
C SER A 292 -9.50 -21.54 0.49
N GLY A 293 -8.62 -21.39 1.52
CA GLY A 293 -7.74 -22.45 2.01
C GLY A 293 -6.39 -22.56 1.27
N GLU A 294 -5.46 -23.30 1.88
CA GLU A 294 -4.07 -23.38 1.42
C GLU A 294 -3.89 -24.03 0.04
N ASN A 295 -4.76 -24.98 -0.32
CA ASN A 295 -4.72 -25.72 -1.59
C ASN A 295 -5.91 -25.39 -2.49
N GLY A 296 -6.60 -24.29 -2.25
CA GLY A 296 -7.75 -23.89 -3.02
C GLY A 296 -7.37 -23.53 -4.47
N LEU A 297 -8.15 -24.03 -5.42
CA LEU A 297 -7.99 -23.74 -6.85
C LEU A 297 -9.25 -23.11 -7.40
N LEU A 298 -9.11 -22.18 -8.33
CA LEU A 298 -10.19 -21.59 -9.11
C LEU A 298 -9.85 -21.63 -10.60
N CYS A 299 -10.86 -21.86 -11.42
CA CYS A 299 -10.75 -21.67 -12.86
C CYS A 299 -10.93 -20.19 -13.24
N LYS A 300 -10.71 -19.87 -14.52
CA LYS A 300 -10.90 -18.52 -15.07
C LYS A 300 -12.29 -17.95 -14.73
N ALA A 301 -13.36 -18.74 -14.92
CA ALA A 301 -14.72 -18.28 -14.67
C ALA A 301 -14.93 -17.91 -13.19
N GLY A 302 -14.51 -18.76 -12.24
CA GLY A 302 -14.63 -18.47 -10.81
C GLY A 302 -13.80 -17.26 -10.37
N LYS A 303 -12.56 -17.17 -10.86
CA LYS A 303 -11.63 -16.11 -10.49
C LYS A 303 -12.05 -14.73 -11.01
N PHE A 304 -12.43 -14.65 -12.28
CA PHE A 304 -12.73 -13.39 -12.97
C PHE A 304 -14.21 -13.05 -13.07
N SER A 305 -15.10 -13.80 -12.38
CA SER A 305 -16.51 -13.43 -12.21
C SER A 305 -16.70 -12.08 -11.49
N VAL A 306 -15.66 -11.58 -10.84
CA VAL A 306 -15.64 -10.25 -10.21
C VAL A 306 -16.10 -9.12 -11.16
N PHE A 307 -15.75 -9.18 -12.44
CA PHE A 307 -16.17 -8.18 -13.42
C PHE A 307 -17.67 -8.26 -13.67
N ALA A 308 -18.21 -9.45 -13.92
CA ALA A 308 -19.64 -9.68 -14.11
C ALA A 308 -20.46 -9.30 -12.86
N LEU A 309 -19.98 -9.60 -11.67
CA LEU A 309 -20.66 -9.25 -10.41
C LEU A 309 -20.79 -7.73 -10.23
N ASN A 310 -19.75 -6.98 -10.56
CA ASN A 310 -19.80 -5.52 -10.49
C ASN A 310 -20.72 -4.91 -11.56
N ASP A 311 -20.74 -5.46 -12.78
CA ASP A 311 -21.63 -5.03 -13.85
C ASP A 311 -23.09 -5.28 -13.51
N LEU A 312 -23.43 -6.45 -12.98
CA LEU A 312 -24.78 -6.78 -12.51
C LEU A 312 -25.26 -5.82 -11.41
N LYS A 313 -24.39 -5.49 -10.45
CA LYS A 313 -24.71 -4.52 -9.40
C LYS A 313 -24.97 -3.13 -9.98
N ALA A 314 -24.14 -2.69 -10.93
CA ALA A 314 -24.31 -1.40 -11.59
C ALA A 314 -25.66 -1.32 -12.35
N GLN A 315 -26.04 -2.39 -13.06
CA GLN A 315 -27.31 -2.50 -13.75
C GLN A 315 -28.51 -2.49 -12.78
N ALA A 316 -28.42 -3.25 -11.67
CA ALA A 316 -29.45 -3.28 -10.64
C ALA A 316 -29.68 -1.91 -10.01
N LEU A 317 -28.61 -1.18 -9.66
CA LEU A 317 -28.70 0.18 -9.13
C LEU A 317 -29.29 1.17 -10.14
N THR A 318 -28.95 1.03 -11.42
CA THR A 318 -29.52 1.86 -12.50
C THR A 318 -31.01 1.61 -12.66
N ASN A 319 -31.45 0.36 -12.64
CA ASN A 319 -32.85 -0.03 -12.73
C ASN A 319 -33.66 0.47 -11.51
N GLN A 320 -33.09 0.35 -10.31
CA GLN A 320 -33.72 0.86 -9.08
C GLN A 320 -33.88 2.39 -9.12
N ARG A 321 -32.86 3.12 -9.61
CA ARG A 321 -32.93 4.59 -9.80
C ARG A 321 -34.02 4.97 -10.82
N LYS A 322 -34.12 4.25 -11.94
CA LYS A 322 -35.18 4.46 -12.95
C LYS A 322 -36.57 4.20 -12.37
N MET A 323 -36.75 3.14 -11.58
CA MET A 323 -38.00 2.86 -10.86
C MET A 323 -38.37 3.98 -9.90
N LEU A 324 -37.42 4.43 -9.07
CA LEU A 324 -37.66 5.54 -8.13
C LEU A 324 -38.01 6.84 -8.83
N GLN A 325 -37.40 7.13 -9.99
CA GLN A 325 -37.74 8.30 -10.82
C GLN A 325 -39.13 8.17 -11.45
N ALA A 326 -39.54 6.98 -11.87
CA ALA A 326 -40.88 6.73 -12.40
C ALA A 326 -41.95 6.92 -11.31
N VAL A 327 -41.72 6.38 -10.11
CA VAL A 327 -42.64 6.55 -8.97
C VAL A 327 -42.79 8.03 -8.59
N LYS A 328 -41.67 8.81 -8.56
CA LYS A 328 -41.74 10.26 -8.30
C LYS A 328 -42.52 11.09 -9.35
N LYS A 329 -42.76 10.54 -10.54
CA LYS A 329 -43.56 11.18 -11.58
C LYS A 329 -45.04 10.87 -11.47
N ILE A 330 -45.42 9.89 -10.66
CA ILE A 330 -46.82 9.44 -10.46
C ILE A 330 -47.39 10.02 -9.17
N VAL A 331 -46.55 10.48 -8.24
CA VAL A 331 -46.89 11.20 -7.03
C VAL A 331 -46.68 12.72 -7.26
#